data_98fec8c1c9cd1bde0008aded0f20d56a
#
_entry.id   98fec8c1c9cd1bde0008aded0f20d56a
#
_cell.length_a   1.000
_cell.length_b   1.000
_cell.length_c   1.000
_cell.angle_alpha   90.00
_cell.angle_beta   90.00
_cell.angle_gamma   90.00
#
_symmetry.space_group_name_H-M   'P 1'
#
loop_
_entity.id
_entity.type
_entity.pdbx_description
1 polymer ?
#
loop_
_entity_poly.entity_id
_entity_poly.type
_entity_poly.pdbx_seq_one_letter_code
_entity_poly.pdbx_strand_id
1 'polypeptide(L)'
;MSDHDQLLVIVDPVARRSDGESVRIAKDVLSAGAEAKICLPEGPEEFSRALARRGSRRPVLLGDDHALLRAVTLLHRERDLAEGALSLVPIGAPEALEVAHALGVPSSTPAAARAALEGAVRRLDLLVDDSDGVVLGDLLVPAVPVPAPAAPSVWGTCRSLVRTLVPPAVRTHPLRVEADGVLLADVDAPLEALTARSVAGTAEVTVRPPPPRPAAPPPTPSPSRARTSATARTAA
;
A
#
# COMPACT_ATOMS: atom_id res chain seq x y z
N MET A 1 -18.17 11.50 -34.47
CA MET A 1 -18.24 10.72 -33.25
C MET A 1 -16.85 10.76 -32.65
N SER A 2 -16.71 11.44 -31.53
CA SER A 2 -15.39 11.60 -30.91
C SER A 2 -14.99 10.28 -30.23
N ASP A 3 -13.72 9.89 -30.33
CA ASP A 3 -13.16 8.67 -29.69
C ASP A 3 -13.38 8.61 -28.16
N HIS A 4 -13.89 9.67 -27.57
CA HIS A 4 -14.17 9.79 -26.13
C HIS A 4 -15.45 9.09 -25.68
N ASP A 5 -16.30 8.66 -26.61
CA ASP A 5 -17.60 8.07 -26.31
C ASP A 5 -17.57 6.54 -26.17
N GLN A 6 -16.43 5.90 -26.42
CA GLN A 6 -16.28 4.45 -26.31
C GLN A 6 -15.57 4.07 -25.00
N LEU A 7 -16.23 3.23 -24.22
CA LEU A 7 -15.71 2.74 -22.96
C LEU A 7 -15.35 1.26 -23.03
N LEU A 8 -14.27 0.89 -22.34
CA LEU A 8 -13.99 -0.48 -21.98
C LEU A 8 -14.22 -0.64 -20.46
N VAL A 9 -15.34 -1.22 -20.09
CA VAL A 9 -15.67 -1.47 -18.69
C VAL A 9 -15.10 -2.82 -18.26
N ILE A 10 -14.15 -2.82 -17.33
CA ILE A 10 -13.53 -4.04 -16.80
C ILE A 10 -14.02 -4.22 -15.38
N VAL A 11 -14.68 -5.33 -15.11
CA VAL A 11 -15.22 -5.65 -13.78
C VAL A 11 -14.26 -6.60 -13.07
N ASP A 12 -13.72 -6.15 -11.94
CA ASP A 12 -12.87 -7.02 -11.14
C ASP A 12 -13.64 -8.22 -10.58
N PRO A 13 -13.09 -9.45 -10.63
CA PRO A 13 -13.77 -10.65 -10.12
C PRO A 13 -14.16 -10.55 -8.63
N VAL A 14 -13.37 -9.83 -7.83
CA VAL A 14 -13.66 -9.63 -6.39
C VAL A 14 -14.90 -8.76 -6.25
N ALA A 15 -14.94 -7.60 -6.91
CA ALA A 15 -16.10 -6.71 -6.89
C ALA A 15 -17.38 -7.42 -7.33
N ARG A 16 -17.31 -8.23 -8.39
CA ARG A 16 -18.45 -9.00 -8.88
C ARG A 16 -19.01 -9.99 -7.85
N ARG A 17 -18.14 -10.61 -7.06
CA ARG A 17 -18.53 -11.59 -6.03
C ARG A 17 -18.99 -10.93 -4.73
N SER A 18 -18.39 -9.79 -4.36
CA SER A 18 -18.67 -9.12 -3.09
C SER A 18 -19.93 -8.23 -3.16
N ASP A 19 -20.10 -7.53 -4.28
CA ASP A 19 -21.23 -6.59 -4.46
C ASP A 19 -21.69 -6.54 -5.92
N GLY A 20 -22.36 -7.61 -6.33
CA GLY A 20 -22.93 -7.74 -7.68
C GLY A 20 -23.98 -6.68 -8.01
N GLU A 21 -24.68 -6.14 -7.00
CA GLU A 21 -25.70 -5.11 -7.21
C GLU A 21 -25.04 -3.76 -7.59
N SER A 22 -24.01 -3.34 -6.88
CA SER A 22 -23.24 -2.15 -7.25
C SER A 22 -22.61 -2.29 -8.65
N VAL A 23 -22.08 -3.49 -8.98
CA VAL A 23 -21.60 -3.77 -10.34
C VAL A 23 -22.69 -3.61 -11.38
N ARG A 24 -23.92 -4.12 -11.11
CA ARG A 24 -25.05 -3.99 -12.02
C ARG A 24 -25.41 -2.51 -12.22
N ILE A 25 -25.55 -1.75 -11.14
CA ILE A 25 -25.86 -0.31 -11.18
C ILE A 25 -24.81 0.46 -11.98
N ALA A 26 -23.54 0.22 -11.73
CA ALA A 26 -22.44 0.87 -12.46
C ALA A 26 -22.54 0.60 -13.97
N LYS A 27 -22.72 -0.67 -14.35
CA LYS A 27 -22.87 -1.07 -15.76
C LYS A 27 -24.06 -0.38 -16.41
N ASP A 28 -25.20 -0.34 -15.73
CA ASP A 28 -26.43 0.27 -16.26
C ASP A 28 -26.20 1.79 -16.51
N VAL A 29 -25.60 2.51 -15.56
CA VAL A 29 -25.28 3.94 -15.71
C VAL A 29 -24.28 4.18 -16.84
N LEU A 30 -23.21 3.40 -16.90
CA LEU A 30 -22.17 3.56 -17.92
C LEU A 30 -22.70 3.24 -19.33
N SER A 31 -23.50 2.18 -19.47
CA SER A 31 -24.09 1.80 -20.74
C SER A 31 -25.19 2.74 -21.24
N ALA A 32 -25.84 3.46 -20.30
CA ALA A 32 -26.82 4.48 -20.66
C ALA A 32 -26.18 5.78 -21.18
N GLY A 33 -24.93 6.07 -20.74
CA GLY A 33 -24.22 7.31 -21.08
C GLY A 33 -23.20 7.20 -22.22
N ALA A 34 -22.76 5.98 -22.58
CA ALA A 34 -21.74 5.77 -23.61
C ALA A 34 -21.83 4.38 -24.25
N GLU A 35 -21.15 4.21 -25.39
CA GLU A 35 -20.94 2.88 -25.98
C GLU A 35 -19.96 2.08 -25.12
N ALA A 36 -20.46 1.18 -24.26
CA ALA A 36 -19.68 0.44 -23.30
C ALA A 36 -19.46 -1.03 -23.71
N LYS A 37 -18.20 -1.42 -23.93
CA LYS A 37 -17.81 -2.82 -24.03
C LYS A 37 -17.51 -3.35 -22.62
N ILE A 38 -18.32 -4.29 -22.14
CA ILE A 38 -18.17 -4.88 -20.81
C ILE A 38 -17.31 -6.14 -20.89
N CYS A 39 -16.26 -6.19 -20.06
CA CYS A 39 -15.40 -7.34 -19.86
C CYS A 39 -15.51 -7.84 -18.42
N LEU A 40 -15.68 -9.15 -18.28
CA LEU A 40 -15.85 -9.86 -17.01
C LEU A 40 -14.74 -10.90 -16.86
N PRO A 41 -13.48 -10.49 -16.62
CA PRO A 41 -12.39 -11.42 -16.48
C PRO A 41 -12.59 -12.35 -15.28
N GLU A 42 -12.17 -13.61 -15.41
CA GLU A 42 -12.20 -14.58 -14.31
C GLU A 42 -10.93 -14.55 -13.46
N GLY A 43 -9.84 -13.97 -13.99
CA GLY A 43 -8.57 -13.89 -13.31
C GLY A 43 -7.62 -12.82 -13.84
N PRO A 44 -6.41 -12.72 -13.24
CA PRO A 44 -5.43 -11.67 -13.56
C PRO A 44 -4.99 -11.65 -15.03
N GLU A 45 -4.83 -12.83 -15.64
CA GLU A 45 -4.39 -12.92 -17.04
C GLU A 45 -5.45 -12.43 -18.02
N GLU A 46 -6.72 -12.72 -17.73
CA GLU A 46 -7.83 -12.22 -18.57
C GLU A 46 -8.02 -10.73 -18.39
N PHE A 47 -7.83 -10.22 -17.17
CA PHE A 47 -7.83 -8.80 -16.88
C PHE A 47 -6.75 -8.09 -17.69
N SER A 48 -5.52 -8.58 -17.68
CA SER A 48 -4.41 -8.01 -18.46
C SER A 48 -4.69 -8.05 -19.95
N ARG A 49 -5.20 -9.16 -20.46
CA ARG A 49 -5.59 -9.30 -21.88
C ARG A 49 -6.71 -8.34 -22.28
N ALA A 50 -7.69 -8.14 -21.39
CA ALA A 50 -8.80 -7.22 -21.67
C ALA A 50 -8.28 -5.78 -21.76
N LEU A 51 -7.40 -5.38 -20.84
CA LEU A 51 -6.80 -4.05 -20.81
C LEU A 51 -5.90 -3.80 -22.03
N ALA A 52 -5.03 -4.75 -22.38
CA ALA A 52 -4.15 -4.66 -23.55
C ALA A 52 -4.93 -4.59 -24.88
N ARG A 53 -6.11 -5.17 -24.94
CA ARG A 53 -6.97 -5.15 -26.14
C ARG A 53 -7.98 -4.01 -26.15
N ARG A 54 -7.78 -2.96 -25.34
CA ARG A 54 -8.73 -1.85 -25.24
C ARG A 54 -8.87 -1.03 -26.54
N GLY A 55 -7.80 -0.98 -27.35
CA GLY A 55 -7.73 -0.08 -28.51
C GLY A 55 -7.85 1.38 -28.07
N SER A 56 -8.65 2.17 -28.78
CA SER A 56 -8.92 3.57 -28.45
C SER A 56 -9.96 3.77 -27.33
N ARG A 57 -10.54 2.69 -26.77
CA ARG A 57 -11.55 2.77 -25.72
C ARG A 57 -10.93 3.24 -24.42
N ARG A 58 -11.61 4.17 -23.76
CA ARG A 58 -11.23 4.62 -22.42
C ARG A 58 -11.57 3.54 -21.39
N PRO A 59 -10.58 3.03 -20.63
CA PRO A 59 -10.82 2.02 -19.62
C PRO A 59 -11.55 2.61 -18.42
N VAL A 60 -12.60 1.92 -17.97
CA VAL A 60 -13.34 2.16 -16.75
C VAL A 60 -13.28 0.90 -15.90
N LEU A 61 -12.65 0.98 -14.75
CA LEU A 61 -12.48 -0.12 -13.83
C LEU A 61 -13.59 -0.12 -12.77
N LEU A 62 -14.26 -1.24 -12.58
CA LEU A 62 -15.16 -1.49 -11.47
C LEU A 62 -14.46 -2.42 -10.48
N GLY A 63 -14.01 -1.89 -9.34
CA GLY A 63 -13.20 -2.66 -8.39
C GLY A 63 -12.68 -1.83 -7.22
N ASP A 64 -11.77 -2.43 -6.49
CA ASP A 64 -11.09 -1.87 -5.33
C ASP A 64 -9.70 -1.26 -5.67
N ASP A 65 -8.98 -0.82 -4.65
CA ASP A 65 -7.64 -0.25 -4.77
C ASP A 65 -6.62 -1.25 -5.34
N HIS A 66 -6.80 -2.56 -5.07
CA HIS A 66 -5.93 -3.60 -5.63
C HIS A 66 -6.15 -3.77 -7.14
N ALA A 67 -7.40 -3.69 -7.58
CA ALA A 67 -7.72 -3.72 -8.99
C ALA A 67 -7.19 -2.45 -9.70
N LEU A 68 -7.29 -1.28 -9.05
CA LEU A 68 -6.72 -0.03 -9.54
C LEU A 68 -5.20 -0.13 -9.66
N LEU A 69 -4.51 -0.58 -8.63
CA LEU A 69 -3.05 -0.77 -8.63
C LEU A 69 -2.62 -1.71 -9.76
N ARG A 70 -3.33 -2.82 -9.95
CA ARG A 70 -3.07 -3.76 -11.05
C ARG A 70 -3.21 -3.10 -12.41
N ALA A 71 -4.28 -2.34 -12.64
CA ALA A 71 -4.51 -1.65 -13.91
C ALA A 71 -3.42 -0.61 -14.19
N VAL A 72 -3.06 0.21 -13.20
CA VAL A 72 -2.01 1.23 -13.34
C VAL A 72 -0.66 0.60 -13.59
N THR A 73 -0.30 -0.49 -12.88
CA THR A 73 0.95 -1.22 -13.10
C THR A 73 1.05 -1.78 -14.51
N LEU A 74 -0.03 -2.34 -15.05
CA LEU A 74 -0.05 -2.84 -16.43
C LEU A 74 0.12 -1.72 -17.43
N LEU A 75 -0.64 -0.63 -17.29
CA LEU A 75 -0.54 0.54 -18.17
C LEU A 75 0.84 1.21 -18.09
N HIS A 76 1.44 1.24 -16.91
CA HIS A 76 2.80 1.75 -16.73
C HIS A 76 3.82 0.93 -17.51
N ARG A 77 3.79 -0.40 -17.37
CA ARG A 77 4.68 -1.33 -18.09
C ARG A 77 4.52 -1.26 -19.61
N GLU A 78 3.32 -1.03 -20.07
CA GLU A 78 3.00 -0.84 -21.49
C GLU A 78 3.31 0.58 -22.00
N ARG A 79 3.68 1.51 -21.10
CA ARG A 79 3.92 2.94 -21.35
C ARG A 79 2.71 3.70 -21.89
N ASP A 80 1.54 3.23 -21.53
CA ASP A 80 0.23 3.71 -22.02
C ASP A 80 -0.47 4.68 -21.05
N LEU A 81 0.14 5.00 -19.90
CA LEU A 81 -0.44 5.95 -18.93
C LEU A 81 -0.54 7.40 -19.46
N ALA A 82 0.34 7.77 -20.39
CA ALA A 82 0.36 9.12 -20.95
C ALA A 82 -0.74 9.36 -22.00
N GLU A 83 -1.21 8.28 -22.64
CA GLU A 83 -2.08 8.35 -23.82
C GLU A 83 -3.57 8.26 -23.51
N GLY A 84 -3.95 7.87 -22.29
CA GLY A 84 -5.35 7.66 -21.96
C GLY A 84 -5.71 7.88 -20.50
N ALA A 85 -6.95 8.28 -20.26
CA ALA A 85 -7.52 8.40 -18.93
C ALA A 85 -8.02 7.03 -18.45
N LEU A 86 -7.67 6.66 -17.23
CA LEU A 86 -8.28 5.55 -16.49
C LEU A 86 -9.35 6.10 -15.55
N SER A 87 -10.54 5.52 -15.57
CA SER A 87 -11.61 5.85 -14.62
C SER A 87 -11.83 4.70 -13.64
N LEU A 88 -12.19 5.03 -12.40
CA LEU A 88 -12.50 4.06 -11.37
C LEU A 88 -13.93 4.27 -10.85
N VAL A 89 -14.68 3.20 -10.75
CA VAL A 89 -15.91 3.10 -9.95
C VAL A 89 -15.57 2.19 -8.75
N PRO A 90 -15.44 2.75 -7.54
CA PRO A 90 -14.98 1.99 -6.38
C PRO A 90 -16.06 1.02 -5.91
N ILE A 91 -15.73 -0.26 -5.87
CA ILE A 91 -16.59 -1.34 -5.39
C ILE A 91 -15.74 -2.31 -4.58
N GLY A 92 -16.00 -2.39 -3.29
CA GLY A 92 -15.24 -3.23 -2.36
C GLY A 92 -15.56 -2.88 -0.91
N ALA A 93 -14.88 -3.57 0.02
CA ALA A 93 -14.95 -3.23 1.43
C ALA A 93 -14.30 -1.85 1.69
N PRO A 94 -14.77 -1.08 2.67
CA PRO A 94 -14.24 0.27 2.94
C PRO A 94 -12.73 0.34 3.10
N GLU A 95 -12.14 -0.69 3.70
CA GLU A 95 -10.69 -0.81 3.93
C GLU A 95 -9.89 -1.01 2.64
N ALA A 96 -10.54 -1.44 1.58
CA ALA A 96 -9.96 -1.66 0.27
C ALA A 96 -10.21 -0.49 -0.71
N LEU A 97 -10.74 0.64 -0.23
CA LEU A 97 -11.10 1.82 -1.01
C LEU A 97 -10.42 3.09 -0.50
N GLU A 98 -9.36 2.97 0.30
CA GLU A 98 -8.66 4.11 0.90
C GLU A 98 -7.99 4.99 -0.15
N VAL A 99 -7.34 4.40 -1.15
CA VAL A 99 -6.71 5.11 -2.26
C VAL A 99 -7.76 5.80 -3.12
N ALA A 100 -8.84 5.12 -3.46
CA ALA A 100 -9.94 5.71 -4.23
C ALA A 100 -10.51 6.94 -3.53
N HIS A 101 -10.73 6.87 -2.22
CA HIS A 101 -11.19 8.00 -1.41
C HIS A 101 -10.18 9.14 -1.34
N ALA A 102 -8.89 8.84 -1.15
CA ALA A 102 -7.81 9.82 -1.14
C ALA A 102 -7.70 10.55 -2.49
N LEU A 103 -7.96 9.86 -3.59
CA LEU A 103 -8.03 10.44 -4.92
C LEU A 103 -9.30 11.29 -5.16
N GLY A 104 -10.24 11.31 -4.22
CA GLY A 104 -11.49 12.07 -4.33
C GLY A 104 -12.53 11.43 -5.25
N VAL A 105 -12.43 10.11 -5.49
CA VAL A 105 -13.45 9.37 -6.25
C VAL A 105 -14.73 9.31 -5.43
N PRO A 106 -15.91 9.59 -6.01
CA PRO A 106 -17.18 9.51 -5.29
C PRO A 106 -17.41 8.12 -4.70
N SER A 107 -17.83 8.04 -3.43
CA SER A 107 -18.06 6.77 -2.75
C SER A 107 -19.35 6.04 -3.19
N SER A 108 -20.35 6.77 -3.70
CA SER A 108 -21.55 6.13 -4.22
C SER A 108 -21.35 5.66 -5.67
N THR A 109 -21.70 4.41 -5.94
CA THR A 109 -21.55 3.79 -7.27
C THR A 109 -22.19 4.59 -8.40
N PRO A 110 -23.45 5.11 -8.28
CA PRO A 110 -24.02 5.93 -9.35
C PRO A 110 -23.28 7.24 -9.59
N ALA A 111 -22.79 7.88 -8.51
CA ALA A 111 -22.03 9.14 -8.64
C ALA A 111 -20.66 8.90 -9.27
N ALA A 112 -19.96 7.83 -8.88
CA ALA A 112 -18.69 7.45 -9.47
C ALA A 112 -18.83 7.08 -10.96
N ALA A 113 -19.89 6.35 -11.32
CA ALA A 113 -20.16 6.02 -12.71
C ALA A 113 -20.48 7.26 -13.57
N ARG A 114 -21.23 8.24 -13.05
CA ARG A 114 -21.45 9.53 -13.74
C ARG A 114 -20.16 10.33 -13.84
N ALA A 115 -19.34 10.38 -12.78
CA ALA A 115 -18.03 11.03 -12.81
C ALA A 115 -17.11 10.39 -13.87
N ALA A 116 -17.19 9.07 -14.04
CA ALA A 116 -16.46 8.37 -15.09
C ALA A 116 -16.94 8.74 -16.51
N LEU A 117 -18.21 9.09 -16.70
CA LEU A 117 -18.76 9.55 -17.98
C LEU A 117 -18.40 11.01 -18.29
N GLU A 118 -18.61 11.89 -17.34
CA GLU A 118 -18.67 13.34 -17.53
C GLU A 118 -17.54 14.11 -16.81
N GLY A 119 -16.80 13.42 -15.93
CA GLY A 119 -15.78 14.03 -15.08
C GLY A 119 -14.57 14.52 -15.85
N ALA A 120 -13.95 15.58 -15.35
CA ALA A 120 -12.69 16.06 -15.88
C ALA A 120 -11.54 15.10 -15.54
N VAL A 121 -10.68 14.85 -16.51
CA VAL A 121 -9.46 14.06 -16.31
C VAL A 121 -8.46 14.89 -15.52
N ARG A 122 -7.88 14.29 -14.47
CA ARG A 122 -6.81 14.87 -13.66
C ARG A 122 -5.53 14.07 -13.86
N ARG A 123 -4.43 14.76 -14.07
CA ARG A 123 -3.10 14.13 -14.04
C ARG A 123 -2.67 13.96 -12.60
N LEU A 124 -2.14 12.80 -12.29
CA LEU A 124 -1.61 12.44 -10.99
C LEU A 124 -0.16 11.99 -11.15
N ASP A 125 0.65 12.32 -10.17
CA ASP A 125 2.01 11.82 -10.09
C ASP A 125 1.99 10.35 -9.68
N LEU A 126 2.99 9.62 -10.16
CA LEU A 126 3.14 8.20 -9.88
C LEU A 126 4.52 7.94 -9.26
N LEU A 127 4.54 7.30 -8.11
CA LEU A 127 5.77 6.77 -7.53
C LEU A 127 6.05 5.40 -8.14
N VAL A 128 7.27 5.22 -8.64
CA VAL A 128 7.72 3.97 -9.27
C VAL A 128 9.05 3.59 -8.65
N ASP A 129 9.22 2.31 -8.32
CA ASP A 129 10.48 1.77 -7.86
C ASP A 129 11.37 1.28 -9.01
N ASP A 130 12.62 0.91 -8.71
CA ASP A 130 13.60 0.45 -9.70
C ASP A 130 13.20 -0.87 -10.39
N SER A 131 12.16 -1.55 -9.90
CA SER A 131 11.63 -2.80 -10.45
C SER A 131 10.36 -2.60 -11.26
N ASP A 132 10.03 -1.36 -11.64
CA ASP A 132 8.75 -0.96 -12.24
C ASP A 132 7.54 -1.28 -11.32
N GLY A 133 7.76 -1.35 -10.02
CA GLY A 133 6.71 -1.43 -9.02
C GLY A 133 6.05 -0.08 -8.84
N VAL A 134 4.72 -0.05 -8.89
CA VAL A 134 3.93 1.18 -8.79
C VAL A 134 3.39 1.33 -7.37
N VAL A 135 3.51 2.53 -6.81
CA VAL A 135 2.90 2.90 -5.54
C VAL A 135 1.82 3.95 -5.79
N LEU A 136 0.60 3.63 -5.39
CA LEU A 136 -0.52 4.56 -5.38
C LEU A 136 -0.72 5.10 -3.97
N GLY A 137 -0.56 6.41 -3.80
CA GLY A 137 -0.60 7.05 -2.48
C GLY A 137 0.74 7.01 -1.77
N ASP A 138 0.72 6.93 -0.43
CA ASP A 138 1.92 6.95 0.40
C ASP A 138 2.51 5.55 0.60
N LEU A 139 3.83 5.41 0.45
CA LEU A 139 4.55 4.22 0.85
C LEU A 139 4.96 4.35 2.33
N LEU A 140 4.53 3.41 3.15
CA LEU A 140 4.88 3.35 4.58
C LEU A 140 5.59 2.04 4.90
N VAL A 141 6.76 2.12 5.52
CA VAL A 141 7.50 0.96 6.03
C VAL A 141 7.82 1.20 7.52
N PRO A 142 7.39 0.34 8.44
CA PRO A 142 6.51 -0.82 8.22
C PRO A 142 5.11 -0.38 7.78
N ALA A 143 4.46 -1.21 6.99
CA ALA A 143 3.05 -1.00 6.69
C ALA A 143 2.26 -0.92 7.99
N VAL A 144 1.40 0.09 8.11
CA VAL A 144 0.52 0.21 9.30
C VAL A 144 -0.34 -1.06 9.36
N PRO A 145 -0.31 -1.82 10.47
CA PRO A 145 -1.16 -3.00 10.57
C PRO A 145 -2.62 -2.54 10.50
N VAL A 146 -3.35 -2.96 9.48
CA VAL A 146 -4.80 -2.81 9.47
C VAL A 146 -5.32 -3.56 10.72
N PRO A 147 -6.00 -2.89 11.66
CA PRO A 147 -6.54 -3.57 12.82
C PRO A 147 -7.52 -4.63 12.34
N ALA A 148 -7.16 -5.90 12.51
CA ALA A 148 -8.09 -6.98 12.26
C ALA A 148 -9.34 -6.75 13.12
N PRO A 149 -10.57 -6.94 12.61
CA PRO A 149 -11.78 -6.81 13.39
C PRO A 149 -11.64 -7.68 14.64
N ALA A 150 -11.61 -7.03 15.81
CA ALA A 150 -11.42 -7.71 17.08
C ALA A 150 -12.67 -8.54 17.36
N ALA A 151 -12.58 -9.86 17.11
CA ALA A 151 -13.56 -10.78 17.68
C ALA A 151 -13.49 -10.60 19.22
N PRO A 152 -14.62 -10.39 19.90
CA PRO A 152 -14.64 -10.24 21.36
C PRO A 152 -14.25 -11.58 22.00
N SER A 153 -12.99 -11.73 22.33
CA SER A 153 -12.43 -12.90 22.99
C SER A 153 -11.86 -12.47 24.32
N VAL A 154 -12.29 -13.15 25.39
CA VAL A 154 -11.79 -12.95 26.77
C VAL A 154 -10.26 -13.10 26.85
N TRP A 155 -9.66 -13.91 25.97
CA TRP A 155 -8.22 -14.09 25.80
C TRP A 155 -7.52 -12.87 25.18
N GLY A 156 -8.23 -12.05 24.42
CA GLY A 156 -7.71 -10.80 23.83
C GLY A 156 -7.37 -9.75 24.89
N THR A 157 -8.16 -9.68 25.98
CA THR A 157 -7.98 -8.71 27.05
C THR A 157 -6.71 -9.01 27.88
N CYS A 158 -6.42 -10.27 28.18
CA CYS A 158 -5.19 -10.66 28.88
C CYS A 158 -3.93 -10.40 28.04
N ARG A 159 -4.01 -10.63 26.73
CA ARG A 159 -2.89 -10.38 25.82
C ARG A 159 -2.62 -8.88 25.64
N SER A 160 -3.65 -8.04 25.72
CA SER A 160 -3.53 -6.59 25.69
C SER A 160 -2.82 -6.04 26.93
N LEU A 161 -3.11 -6.55 28.12
CA LEU A 161 -2.46 -6.15 29.38
C LEU A 161 -0.96 -6.49 29.41
N VAL A 162 -0.58 -7.68 28.93
CA VAL A 162 0.84 -8.07 28.83
C VAL A 162 1.59 -7.21 27.81
N ARG A 163 0.92 -6.80 26.73
CA ARG A 163 1.51 -5.94 25.69
C ARG A 163 1.78 -4.51 26.20
N THR A 164 1.04 -4.05 27.20
CA THR A 164 1.22 -2.73 27.83
C THR A 164 2.41 -2.69 28.80
N LEU A 165 2.81 -3.84 29.34
CA LEU A 165 3.89 -3.96 30.31
C LEU A 165 5.27 -4.25 29.68
N VAL A 166 5.30 -4.73 28.43
CA VAL A 166 6.54 -4.96 27.69
C VAL A 166 6.62 -3.89 26.59
N PRO A 167 7.62 -3.01 26.64
CA PRO A 167 7.80 -2.05 25.57
C PRO A 167 7.94 -2.80 24.24
N PRO A 168 7.24 -2.40 23.17
CA PRO A 168 7.35 -3.06 21.90
C PRO A 168 8.80 -3.01 21.43
N ALA A 169 9.38 -4.17 21.14
CA ALA A 169 10.71 -4.22 20.56
C ALA A 169 10.70 -3.39 19.27
N VAL A 170 11.56 -2.37 19.22
CA VAL A 170 11.72 -1.55 18.03
C VAL A 170 12.17 -2.47 16.91
N ARG A 171 11.31 -2.65 15.91
CA ARG A 171 11.66 -3.42 14.70
C ARG A 171 12.39 -2.48 13.77
N THR A 172 13.56 -2.88 13.34
CA THR A 172 14.34 -2.15 12.34
C THR A 172 14.32 -2.89 11.01
N HIS A 173 14.35 -2.13 9.94
CA HIS A 173 14.28 -2.62 8.56
C HIS A 173 15.63 -2.34 7.89
N PRO A 174 16.36 -3.38 7.44
CA PRO A 174 17.59 -3.22 6.68
C PRO A 174 17.25 -2.86 5.23
N LEU A 175 17.05 -1.59 4.94
CA LEU A 175 16.71 -1.07 3.63
C LEU A 175 17.78 -0.10 3.15
N ARG A 176 18.14 -0.19 1.88
CA ARG A 176 18.88 0.85 1.18
C ARG A 176 17.88 1.82 0.59
N VAL A 177 17.99 3.08 0.94
CA VAL A 177 17.15 4.17 0.45
C VAL A 177 18.05 5.24 -0.15
N GLU A 178 17.83 5.53 -1.41
CA GLU A 178 18.55 6.56 -2.15
C GLU A 178 17.53 7.46 -2.83
N ALA A 179 17.74 8.76 -2.78
CA ALA A 179 16.93 9.75 -3.48
C ALA A 179 17.86 10.78 -4.13
N ASP A 180 17.68 11.03 -5.42
CA ASP A 180 18.49 11.97 -6.23
C ASP A 180 20.01 11.73 -6.11
N GLY A 181 20.43 10.46 -6.02
CA GLY A 181 21.82 10.07 -5.85
C GLY A 181 22.37 10.28 -4.43
N VAL A 182 21.51 10.68 -3.46
CA VAL A 182 21.87 10.81 -2.05
C VAL A 182 21.40 9.58 -1.29
N LEU A 183 22.35 8.87 -0.65
CA LEU A 183 22.03 7.75 0.22
C LEU A 183 21.44 8.25 1.53
N LEU A 184 20.16 7.93 1.80
CA LEU A 184 19.42 8.32 2.99
C LEU A 184 19.47 7.25 4.09
N ALA A 185 19.53 5.97 3.71
CA ALA A 185 19.69 4.83 4.62
C ALA A 185 20.42 3.69 3.93
N ASP A 186 21.12 2.85 4.68
CA ASP A 186 21.82 1.67 4.19
C ASP A 186 21.44 0.43 5.00
N VAL A 187 21.69 -0.73 4.44
CA VAL A 187 21.46 -2.04 5.06
C VAL A 187 22.22 -2.17 6.39
N ASP A 188 23.41 -1.57 6.47
CA ASP A 188 24.25 -1.58 7.69
C ASP A 188 23.75 -0.59 8.76
N ALA A 189 22.90 0.36 8.39
CA ALA A 189 22.24 1.32 9.28
C ALA A 189 20.72 1.20 9.17
N PRO A 190 20.13 0.11 9.71
CA PRO A 190 18.74 -0.19 9.53
C PRO A 190 17.85 0.91 10.12
N LEU A 191 16.75 1.22 9.43
CA LEU A 191 15.80 2.25 9.82
C LEU A 191 14.61 1.70 10.62
N GLU A 192 13.99 2.55 11.43
CA GLU A 192 12.74 2.22 12.15
C GLU A 192 11.53 2.41 11.25
N ALA A 193 11.51 3.47 10.45
CA ALA A 193 10.42 3.76 9.54
C ALA A 193 10.88 4.54 8.30
N LEU A 194 10.17 4.32 7.21
CA LEU A 194 10.28 5.04 5.95
C LEU A 194 8.89 5.52 5.54
N THR A 195 8.80 6.75 5.09
CA THR A 195 7.62 7.26 4.39
C THR A 195 8.09 7.86 3.06
N ALA A 196 7.46 7.45 1.97
CA ALA A 196 7.64 8.09 0.67
C ALA A 196 6.28 8.47 0.10
N ARG A 197 6.15 9.71 -0.36
CA ARG A 197 4.92 10.24 -0.94
C ARG A 197 5.22 11.18 -2.09
N SER A 198 4.26 11.36 -2.99
CA SER A 198 4.35 12.36 -4.03
C SER A 198 3.69 13.65 -3.58
N VAL A 199 4.44 14.75 -3.67
CA VAL A 199 3.95 16.10 -3.34
C VAL A 199 4.30 17.03 -4.51
N ALA A 200 3.29 17.47 -5.23
CA ALA A 200 3.43 18.40 -6.35
C ALA A 200 4.49 18.01 -7.40
N GLY A 201 4.53 16.74 -7.77
CA GLY A 201 5.46 16.22 -8.77
C GLY A 201 6.85 15.88 -8.24
N THR A 202 7.04 15.94 -6.91
CA THR A 202 8.30 15.60 -6.26
C THR A 202 8.09 14.46 -5.26
N ALA A 203 8.99 13.48 -5.23
CA ALA A 203 8.98 12.45 -4.21
C ALA A 203 9.56 13.01 -2.91
N GLU A 204 8.75 13.05 -1.85
CA GLU A 204 9.21 13.39 -0.50
C GLU A 204 9.48 12.10 0.26
N VAL A 205 10.74 11.90 0.64
CA VAL A 205 11.18 10.69 1.37
C VAL A 205 11.63 11.08 2.76
N THR A 206 10.99 10.49 3.77
CA THR A 206 11.34 10.69 5.18
C THR A 206 11.81 9.38 5.78
N VAL A 207 13.02 9.39 6.36
CA VAL A 207 13.63 8.23 7.01
C VAL A 207 13.71 8.49 8.50
N ARG A 208 13.25 7.54 9.33
CA ARG A 208 13.39 7.58 10.77
C ARG A 208 14.45 6.57 11.22
N PRO A 209 15.57 7.02 11.79
CA PRO A 209 16.57 6.12 12.35
C PRO A 209 16.02 5.46 13.64
N PRO A 210 16.56 4.30 14.04
CA PRO A 210 16.19 3.69 15.30
C PRO A 210 16.66 4.56 16.48
N PRO A 211 15.99 4.49 17.63
CA PRO A 211 16.42 5.17 18.82
C PRO A 211 17.82 4.69 19.25
N PRO A 212 18.65 5.57 19.81
CA PRO A 212 19.98 5.19 20.27
C PRO A 212 19.88 4.06 21.28
N ARG A 213 20.70 3.02 21.12
CA ARG A 213 20.77 1.94 22.10
C ARG A 213 21.09 2.53 23.46
N PRO A 214 20.36 2.16 24.53
CA PRO A 214 20.75 2.53 25.87
C PRO A 214 22.20 2.08 26.10
N ALA A 215 23.04 2.97 26.64
CA ALA A 215 24.42 2.67 26.93
C ALA A 215 24.49 1.39 27.79
N ALA A 216 25.34 0.45 27.40
CA ALA A 216 25.54 -0.74 28.18
C ALA A 216 25.93 -0.32 29.61
N PRO A 217 25.34 -0.91 30.65
CA PRO A 217 25.74 -0.62 32.03
C PRO A 217 27.25 -0.85 32.17
N PRO A 218 27.97 0.02 32.91
CA PRO A 218 29.41 -0.15 33.11
C PRO A 218 29.69 -1.56 33.62
N PRO A 219 30.79 -2.18 33.18
CA PRO A 219 31.12 -3.53 33.61
C PRO A 219 31.22 -3.54 35.15
N THR A 220 30.43 -4.40 35.77
CA THR A 220 30.46 -4.63 37.22
C THR A 220 31.89 -5.02 37.62
N PRO A 221 32.54 -4.34 38.58
CA PRO A 221 33.87 -4.71 38.97
C PRO A 221 33.85 -6.16 39.50
N SER A 222 34.67 -7.01 38.90
CA SER A 222 34.81 -8.40 39.34
C SER A 222 35.29 -8.42 40.77
N PRO A 223 34.68 -9.23 41.66
CA PRO A 223 35.15 -9.35 43.03
C PRO A 223 36.58 -9.88 43.02
N SER A 224 37.52 -9.05 43.48
CA SER A 224 38.92 -9.43 43.70
C SER A 224 38.95 -10.62 44.69
N ARG A 225 39.35 -11.79 44.22
CA ARG A 225 39.65 -12.93 45.08
C ARG A 225 40.84 -12.56 45.95
N ALA A 226 40.59 -12.15 47.18
CA ALA A 226 41.62 -12.08 48.21
C ALA A 226 42.16 -13.51 48.45
N ARG A 227 43.44 -13.76 48.06
CA ARG A 227 44.15 -14.96 48.43
C ARG A 227 44.54 -14.82 49.90
N THR A 228 43.83 -15.49 50.77
CA THR A 228 44.26 -15.68 52.17
C THR A 228 45.34 -16.78 52.15
N SER A 229 46.59 -16.39 52.29
CA SER A 229 47.68 -17.32 52.52
C SER A 229 47.68 -17.71 53.99
N ALA A 230 47.19 -18.92 54.30
CA ALA A 230 47.34 -19.53 55.67
C ALA A 230 48.75 -20.09 55.79
N THR A 231 49.57 -19.48 56.63
CA THR A 231 50.87 -20.00 57.05
C THR A 231 50.65 -21.03 58.16
N ALA A 232 50.86 -22.33 57.86
CA ALA A 232 50.88 -23.35 58.86
C ALA A 232 52.23 -23.30 59.58
N ARG A 233 52.23 -22.98 60.87
CA ARG A 233 53.39 -23.21 61.80
C ARG A 233 53.29 -24.62 62.38
N THR A 234 54.24 -25.45 62.03
CA THR A 234 54.50 -26.71 62.72
C THR A 234 55.30 -26.39 64.01
N ALA A 235 54.79 -26.79 65.17
CA ALA A 235 55.51 -26.81 66.43
C ALA A 235 55.93 -28.25 66.71
N ALA A 236 57.20 -28.41 67.18
CA ALA A 236 57.84 -29.64 67.56
C ALA A 236 57.31 -30.26 68.84
#